data_bdcdab407d9446a3ea9defce9724b142
#
_entry.id   bdcdab407d9446a3ea9defce9724b142
#
_cell.length_a   1.000
_cell.length_b   1.000
_cell.length_c   1.000
_cell.angle_alpha   90.00
_cell.angle_beta   90.00
_cell.angle_gamma   90.00
#
_symmetry.space_group_name_H-M   'P 1'
#
loop_
_entity.id
_entity.type
_entity.pdbx_description
1 polymer ?
#
loop_
_entity_poly.entity_id
_entity_poly.type
_entity_poly.pdbx_seq_one_letter_code
_entity_poly.pdbx_strand_id
1 'polypeptide(L)'
;VITSLFDLKPDTDYNVYAVYNGQKTNEVKIHTKYEFVTLNVRDFGALGDGVHDDTNAIQCAIMACPKDSRVLVPEGEYKVSSVFLKSDLTLELAKGAVLSAFTERDKFPILPGVIESYDEKIILVHGKEIRLTVFRQFFVELMQKM
;
A
#
# COMPACT_ATOMS: atom_id res chain seq x y z
N VAL A 1 22.10 6.26 -3.18
CA VAL A 1 21.59 5.47 -2.06
C VAL A 1 20.21 6.01 -1.73
N ILE A 2 19.22 5.14 -1.66
CA ILE A 2 17.86 5.47 -1.21
C ILE A 2 17.68 4.86 0.17
N THR A 3 17.16 5.62 1.12
CA THR A 3 16.86 5.14 2.46
C THR A 3 15.51 5.68 2.93
N SER A 4 14.86 4.96 3.83
CA SER A 4 13.61 5.38 4.45
C SER A 4 13.85 5.70 5.93
N LEU A 5 13.14 6.70 6.42
CA LEU A 5 13.09 7.04 7.84
C LEU A 5 11.77 6.51 8.41
N PHE A 6 11.86 5.84 9.54
CA PHE A 6 10.72 5.23 10.23
C PHE A 6 10.48 5.90 11.59
N ASP A 7 9.33 5.64 12.18
CA ASP A 7 8.97 6.09 13.53
C ASP A 7 8.97 7.61 13.72
N LEU A 8 8.72 8.37 12.64
CA LEU A 8 8.56 9.80 12.72
C LEU A 8 7.21 10.15 13.35
N LYS A 9 7.23 11.07 14.32
CA LYS A 9 6.00 11.59 14.92
C LYS A 9 5.29 12.52 13.95
N PRO A 10 3.95 12.54 13.90
CA PRO A 10 3.21 13.51 13.11
C PRO A 10 3.38 14.94 13.67
N ASP A 11 3.08 15.92 12.82
CA ASP A 11 3.11 17.35 13.14
C ASP A 11 4.39 17.80 13.88
N THR A 12 5.54 17.32 13.38
CA THR A 12 6.84 17.49 14.03
C THR A 12 7.90 17.95 13.03
N ASP A 13 8.73 18.91 13.47
CA ASP A 13 9.89 19.36 12.71
C ASP A 13 11.08 18.45 12.95
N TYR A 14 11.75 18.05 11.86
CA TYR A 14 12.97 17.25 11.89
C TYR A 14 14.08 17.93 11.07
N ASN A 15 15.29 17.85 11.60
CA ASN A 15 16.51 18.21 10.88
C ASN A 15 17.21 16.92 10.45
N VAL A 16 17.23 16.66 9.16
CA VAL A 16 17.78 15.42 8.59
C VAL A 16 19.11 15.72 7.90
N TYR A 17 20.12 14.93 8.22
CA TYR A 17 21.42 14.96 7.57
C TYR A 17 21.97 13.53 7.44
N ALA A 18 22.83 13.30 6.47
CA ALA A 18 23.58 12.06 6.38
C ALA A 18 25.03 12.27 6.90
N VAL A 19 25.63 11.20 7.38
CA VAL A 19 27.05 11.18 7.76
C VAL A 19 27.79 10.25 6.80
N TYR A 20 28.80 10.77 6.12
CA TYR A 20 29.66 10.00 5.25
C TYR A 20 31.13 10.28 5.60
N ASN A 21 31.91 9.22 5.88
CA ASN A 21 33.31 9.31 6.33
C ASN A 21 33.50 10.28 7.52
N GLY A 22 32.58 10.29 8.47
CA GLY A 22 32.63 11.15 9.64
C GLY A 22 32.26 12.63 9.41
N GLN A 23 31.95 13.00 8.18
CA GLN A 23 31.49 14.34 7.83
C GLN A 23 29.98 14.37 7.64
N LYS A 24 29.35 15.42 8.20
CA LYS A 24 27.92 15.66 7.98
C LYS A 24 27.70 16.25 6.59
N THR A 25 26.63 15.78 5.92
CA THR A 25 26.13 16.40 4.68
C THR A 25 25.32 17.64 5.00
N ASN A 26 24.76 18.27 3.96
CA ASN A 26 23.81 19.36 4.13
C ASN A 26 22.63 18.90 4.98
N GLU A 27 22.21 19.76 5.88
CA GLU A 27 21.04 19.55 6.73
C GLU A 27 19.78 20.01 5.97
N VAL A 28 18.76 19.15 5.99
CA VAL A 28 17.45 19.43 5.39
C VAL A 28 16.41 19.46 6.48
N LYS A 29 15.64 20.53 6.55
CA LYS A 29 14.49 20.64 7.45
C LYS A 29 13.26 20.06 6.77
N ILE A 30 12.59 19.15 7.46
CA ILE A 30 11.32 18.57 7.06
C ILE A 30 10.32 18.71 8.17
N HIS A 31 9.06 18.96 7.81
CA HIS A 31 7.93 18.96 8.72
C HIS A 31 7.00 17.81 8.35
N THR A 32 6.69 16.93 9.32
CA THR A 32 5.74 15.84 9.11
C THR A 32 4.32 16.36 9.16
N LYS A 33 3.44 15.81 8.33
CA LYS A 33 2.04 16.23 8.29
C LYS A 33 1.33 15.92 9.61
N TYR A 34 0.33 16.73 9.95
CA TYR A 34 -0.62 16.43 11.01
C TYR A 34 -1.38 15.15 10.70
N GLU A 35 -1.62 14.35 11.74
CA GLU A 35 -2.42 13.13 11.64
C GLU A 35 -3.44 13.11 12.77
N PHE A 36 -4.71 12.85 12.41
CA PHE A 36 -5.81 12.83 13.38
C PHE A 36 -5.78 11.55 14.22
N VAL A 37 -5.60 10.38 13.59
CA VAL A 37 -5.51 9.08 14.26
C VAL A 37 -4.67 8.11 13.47
N THR A 38 -4.04 7.16 14.16
CA THR A 38 -3.37 6.01 13.55
C THR A 38 -4.20 4.76 13.83
N LEU A 39 -4.64 4.07 12.78
CA LEU A 39 -5.33 2.78 12.86
C LEU A 39 -4.34 1.66 12.52
N ASN A 40 -4.21 0.69 13.42
CA ASN A 40 -3.35 -0.47 13.21
C ASN A 40 -4.15 -1.59 12.53
N VAL A 41 -3.65 -2.15 11.44
CA VAL A 41 -4.36 -3.22 10.71
C VAL A 41 -4.59 -4.47 11.55
N ARG A 42 -3.77 -4.71 12.59
CA ARG A 42 -3.96 -5.82 13.52
C ARG A 42 -5.23 -5.68 14.36
N ASP A 43 -5.65 -4.47 14.66
CA ASP A 43 -6.90 -4.19 15.39
C ASP A 43 -8.14 -4.55 14.54
N PHE A 44 -7.96 -4.68 13.23
CA PHE A 44 -8.96 -5.12 12.26
C PHE A 44 -8.85 -6.61 11.90
N GLY A 45 -7.96 -7.33 12.58
CA GLY A 45 -7.82 -8.79 12.43
C GLY A 45 -6.72 -9.24 11.47
N ALA A 46 -5.85 -8.34 10.99
CA ALA A 46 -4.68 -8.75 10.19
C ALA A 46 -3.69 -9.53 11.06
N LEU A 47 -3.22 -10.67 10.57
CA LEU A 47 -2.28 -11.55 11.27
C LEU A 47 -0.82 -11.25 10.91
N GLY A 48 -0.52 -10.99 9.66
CA GLY A 48 0.83 -10.70 9.20
C GLY A 48 1.79 -11.88 9.34
N ASP A 49 1.29 -13.10 9.14
CA ASP A 49 2.02 -14.36 9.33
C ASP A 49 2.49 -15.00 8.02
N GLY A 50 2.23 -14.36 6.88
CA GLY A 50 2.58 -14.84 5.54
C GLY A 50 1.72 -15.98 5.01
N VAL A 51 0.66 -16.40 5.73
CA VAL A 51 -0.20 -17.54 5.39
C VAL A 51 -1.65 -17.13 5.20
N HIS A 52 -2.20 -16.39 6.17
CA HIS A 52 -3.60 -15.97 6.15
C HIS A 52 -3.83 -14.83 5.16
N ASP A 53 -5.07 -14.73 4.69
CA ASP A 53 -5.51 -13.65 3.82
C ASP A 53 -5.87 -12.41 4.65
N ASP A 54 -4.99 -11.43 4.65
CA ASP A 54 -5.13 -10.19 5.39
C ASP A 54 -5.82 -9.07 4.58
N THR A 55 -6.27 -9.36 3.34
CA THR A 55 -6.87 -8.38 2.42
C THR A 55 -8.02 -7.63 3.07
N ASN A 56 -8.98 -8.36 3.65
CA ASN A 56 -10.18 -7.76 4.24
C ASN A 56 -9.85 -6.92 5.47
N ALA A 57 -8.94 -7.36 6.32
CA ALA A 57 -8.53 -6.64 7.51
C ALA A 57 -7.88 -5.29 7.15
N ILE A 58 -6.95 -5.30 6.19
CA ILE A 58 -6.29 -4.09 5.69
C ILE A 58 -7.31 -3.19 5.00
N GLN A 59 -8.20 -3.75 4.17
CA GLN A 59 -9.23 -2.96 3.48
C GLN A 59 -10.20 -2.31 4.46
N CYS A 60 -10.62 -3.01 5.51
CA CYS A 60 -11.47 -2.45 6.57
C CYS A 60 -10.78 -1.30 7.31
N ALA A 61 -9.50 -1.44 7.65
CA ALA A 61 -8.72 -0.36 8.26
C ALA A 61 -8.67 0.88 7.36
N ILE A 62 -8.41 0.69 6.06
CA ILE A 62 -8.39 1.78 5.08
C ILE A 62 -9.76 2.46 4.97
N MET A 63 -10.84 1.70 4.90
CA MET A 63 -12.20 2.26 4.79
C MET A 63 -12.62 3.00 6.06
N ALA A 64 -12.30 2.48 7.24
CA ALA A 64 -12.61 3.09 8.53
C ALA A 64 -11.76 4.33 8.83
N CYS A 65 -10.58 4.45 8.21
CA CYS A 65 -9.63 5.52 8.50
C CYS A 65 -10.21 6.88 8.13
N PRO A 66 -10.28 7.86 9.05
CA PRO A 66 -10.72 9.21 8.74
C PRO A 66 -9.75 9.95 7.80
N LYS A 67 -10.19 11.11 7.29
CA LYS A 67 -9.33 12.03 6.56
C LYS A 67 -8.12 12.46 7.42
N ASP A 68 -7.00 12.72 6.77
CA ASP A 68 -5.75 13.16 7.42
C ASP A 68 -5.31 12.23 8.56
N SER A 69 -5.46 10.93 8.33
CA SER A 69 -5.13 9.87 9.28
C SER A 69 -4.23 8.81 8.64
N ARG A 70 -3.68 7.97 9.49
CA ARG A 70 -2.73 6.93 9.09
C ARG A 70 -3.33 5.53 9.29
N VAL A 71 -3.07 4.64 8.34
CA VAL A 71 -3.19 3.19 8.51
C VAL A 71 -1.79 2.62 8.65
N LEU A 72 -1.49 2.04 9.79
CA LEU A 72 -0.21 1.41 10.10
C LEU A 72 -0.28 -0.09 9.83
N VAL A 73 0.63 -0.56 9.01
CA VAL A 73 0.92 -1.98 8.80
C VAL A 73 2.19 -2.32 9.58
N PRO A 74 2.10 -2.96 10.76
CA PRO A 74 3.26 -3.32 11.58
C PRO A 74 4.16 -4.35 10.88
N GLU A 75 5.33 -4.63 11.49
CA GLU A 75 6.23 -5.70 11.06
C GLU A 75 5.47 -7.03 10.89
N GLY A 76 5.72 -7.73 9.78
CA GLY A 76 5.09 -9.00 9.43
C GLY A 76 4.95 -9.18 7.93
N GLU A 77 4.57 -10.39 7.50
CA GLU A 77 4.25 -10.67 6.10
C GLU A 77 2.75 -10.82 5.93
N TYR A 78 2.13 -9.89 5.23
CA TYR A 78 0.67 -9.84 5.00
C TYR A 78 0.34 -10.32 3.61
N LYS A 79 -0.37 -11.45 3.50
CA LYS A 79 -0.88 -11.96 2.22
C LYS A 79 -2.11 -11.18 1.81
N VAL A 80 -2.05 -10.59 0.61
CA VAL A 80 -3.13 -9.73 0.12
C VAL A 80 -3.48 -10.05 -1.33
N SER A 81 -4.73 -9.80 -1.69
CA SER A 81 -5.18 -9.71 -3.08
C SER A 81 -5.26 -8.24 -3.52
N SER A 82 -6.42 -7.77 -3.92
CA SER A 82 -6.60 -6.37 -4.31
C SER A 82 -6.97 -5.51 -3.11
N VAL A 83 -6.19 -4.47 -2.85
CA VAL A 83 -6.44 -3.46 -1.83
C VAL A 83 -6.69 -2.12 -2.50
N PHE A 84 -7.79 -1.46 -2.14
CA PHE A 84 -8.21 -0.19 -2.71
C PHE A 84 -7.89 0.95 -1.76
N LEU A 85 -7.07 1.87 -2.21
CA LEU A 85 -6.72 3.07 -1.45
C LEU A 85 -7.78 4.16 -1.66
N LYS A 86 -7.88 5.06 -0.71
CA LYS A 86 -8.68 6.27 -0.82
C LYS A 86 -7.83 7.52 -0.64
N SER A 87 -8.36 8.68 -1.03
CA SER A 87 -7.70 9.97 -0.86
C SER A 87 -7.56 10.37 0.61
N ASP A 88 -6.63 11.29 0.87
CA ASP A 88 -6.39 11.89 2.19
C ASP A 88 -6.04 10.86 3.29
N LEU A 89 -5.30 9.83 2.91
CA LEU A 89 -4.87 8.73 3.76
C LEU A 89 -3.35 8.55 3.67
N THR A 90 -2.69 8.29 4.78
CA THR A 90 -1.32 7.78 4.81
C THR A 90 -1.36 6.28 5.08
N LEU A 91 -0.87 5.47 4.14
CA LEU A 91 -0.61 4.04 4.38
C LEU A 91 0.87 3.89 4.71
N GLU A 92 1.17 3.52 5.96
CA GLU A 92 2.54 3.30 6.42
C GLU A 92 2.81 1.80 6.57
N LEU A 93 3.85 1.33 5.92
CA LEU A 93 4.45 0.04 6.21
C LEU A 93 5.62 0.27 7.16
N ALA A 94 5.51 -0.24 8.39
CA ALA A 94 6.59 -0.18 9.36
C ALA A 94 7.83 -0.95 8.88
N LYS A 95 8.96 -0.71 9.51
CA LYS A 95 10.17 -1.48 9.22
C LYS A 95 9.90 -2.97 9.40
N GLY A 96 10.22 -3.77 8.37
CA GLY A 96 9.98 -5.22 8.38
C GLY A 96 8.56 -5.63 7.98
N ALA A 97 7.67 -4.70 7.63
CA ALA A 97 6.38 -5.01 7.04
C ALA A 97 6.53 -5.35 5.55
N VAL A 98 5.89 -6.43 5.11
CA VAL A 98 5.87 -6.89 3.73
C VAL A 98 4.43 -7.16 3.31
N LEU A 99 3.98 -6.55 2.21
CA LEU A 99 2.73 -6.91 1.55
C LEU A 99 3.06 -7.91 0.42
N SER A 100 2.60 -9.13 0.56
CA SER A 100 2.86 -10.25 -0.35
C SER A 100 1.58 -10.57 -1.11
N ALA A 101 1.57 -10.35 -2.43
CA ALA A 101 0.39 -10.66 -3.23
C ALA A 101 0.20 -12.17 -3.39
N PHE A 102 -1.06 -12.63 -3.41
CA PHE A 102 -1.38 -13.98 -3.85
C PHE A 102 -0.97 -14.18 -5.31
N THR A 103 -0.57 -15.40 -5.66
CA THR A 103 -0.23 -15.77 -7.03
C THR A 103 -1.40 -16.39 -7.78
N GLU A 104 -2.39 -16.86 -7.04
CA GLU A 104 -3.57 -17.52 -7.54
C GLU A 104 -4.57 -16.50 -8.11
N ARG A 105 -4.92 -16.66 -9.37
CA ARG A 105 -5.79 -15.72 -10.08
C ARG A 105 -7.20 -15.63 -9.51
N ASP A 106 -7.71 -16.71 -8.95
CA ASP A 106 -9.04 -16.79 -8.33
C ASP A 106 -9.18 -15.97 -7.04
N LYS A 107 -8.05 -15.59 -6.44
CA LYS A 107 -8.02 -14.69 -5.28
C LYS A 107 -8.27 -13.22 -5.63
N PHE A 108 -8.20 -12.86 -6.91
CA PHE A 108 -8.38 -11.47 -7.34
C PHE A 108 -9.79 -11.26 -7.90
N PRO A 109 -10.53 -10.23 -7.43
CA PRO A 109 -11.85 -9.92 -7.95
C PRO A 109 -11.75 -9.45 -9.41
N ILE A 110 -12.70 -9.89 -10.24
CA ILE A 110 -12.88 -9.34 -11.57
C ILE A 110 -13.62 -8.00 -11.41
N LEU A 111 -12.90 -6.92 -11.59
CA LEU A 111 -13.49 -5.58 -11.52
C LEU A 111 -14.05 -5.18 -12.87
N PRO A 112 -15.30 -4.70 -12.94
CA PRO A 112 -15.81 -4.06 -14.14
C PRO A 112 -15.06 -2.73 -14.30
N GLY A 113 -14.11 -2.69 -15.23
CA GLY A 113 -13.34 -1.50 -15.53
C GLY A 113 -13.44 -1.16 -17.01
N VAL A 114 -13.55 0.13 -17.34
CA VAL A 114 -13.29 0.60 -18.69
C VAL A 114 -11.77 0.75 -18.83
N ILE A 115 -11.11 -0.28 -19.36
CA ILE A 115 -9.73 -0.15 -19.79
C ILE A 115 -9.74 -0.28 -21.29
N GLU A 116 -9.38 0.77 -21.97
CA GLU A 116 -8.97 0.68 -23.35
C GLU A 116 -7.62 -0.05 -23.39
N SER A 117 -7.67 -1.36 -23.58
CA SER A 117 -6.49 -2.15 -23.89
C SER A 117 -6.30 -2.09 -25.41
N TYR A 118 -5.14 -1.62 -25.84
CA TYR A 118 -4.75 -1.68 -27.24
C TYR A 118 -4.40 -3.13 -27.70
N ASP A 119 -4.51 -4.11 -26.81
CA ASP A 119 -4.34 -5.53 -27.11
C ASP A 119 -5.69 -6.20 -27.28
N GLU A 120 -6.15 -6.30 -28.53
CA GLU A 120 -7.42 -6.92 -28.95
C GLU A 120 -7.43 -8.45 -28.82
N LYS A 121 -6.83 -9.05 -27.83
CA LYS A 121 -6.99 -10.49 -27.59
C LYS A 121 -8.18 -10.77 -26.67
N ILE A 122 -9.36 -10.82 -27.29
CA ILE A 122 -10.57 -11.38 -26.67
C ILE A 122 -10.38 -12.91 -26.63
N ILE A 123 -10.25 -13.47 -25.42
CA ILE A 123 -10.28 -14.92 -25.25
C ILE A 123 -11.71 -15.32 -24.95
N LEU A 124 -12.36 -15.96 -25.91
CA LEU A 124 -13.67 -16.59 -25.72
C LEU A 124 -13.48 -17.93 -25.00
N VAL A 125 -13.90 -18.02 -23.74
CA VAL A 125 -13.98 -19.27 -22.98
C VAL A 125 -15.45 -19.57 -22.77
N HIS A 126 -15.95 -20.66 -23.35
CA HIS A 126 -17.35 -21.12 -23.24
C HIS A 126 -18.41 -20.07 -23.63
N GLY A 127 -18.18 -19.30 -24.67
CA GLY A 127 -19.17 -18.33 -25.19
C GLY A 127 -19.39 -17.09 -24.32
N LYS A 128 -18.55 -16.86 -23.32
CA LYS A 128 -18.54 -15.62 -22.52
C LYS A 128 -17.26 -14.85 -22.77
N GLU A 129 -17.39 -13.56 -23.02
CA GLU A 129 -16.26 -12.63 -23.09
C GLU A 129 -15.68 -12.44 -21.70
N ILE A 130 -14.44 -12.89 -21.49
CA ILE A 130 -13.70 -12.60 -20.26
C ILE A 130 -12.64 -11.56 -20.64
N ARG A 131 -12.83 -10.31 -20.22
CA ARG A 131 -11.81 -9.28 -20.34
C ARG A 131 -10.77 -9.45 -19.24
N LEU A 132 -9.58 -9.83 -19.62
CA LEU A 132 -8.43 -9.99 -18.72
C LEU A 132 -7.76 -8.63 -18.48
N THR A 133 -8.22 -7.90 -17.48
CA THR A 133 -7.68 -6.56 -17.20
C THR A 133 -7.06 -6.40 -15.81
N VAL A 134 -6.96 -7.45 -15.03
CA VAL A 134 -6.70 -7.36 -13.58
C VAL A 134 -5.24 -7.02 -13.22
N PHE A 135 -4.26 -7.39 -14.04
CA PHE A 135 -2.85 -7.25 -13.64
C PHE A 135 -2.24 -5.86 -13.89
N ARG A 136 -2.76 -5.08 -14.82
CA ARG A 136 -2.17 -3.77 -15.16
C ARG A 136 -2.59 -2.65 -14.22
N GLN A 137 -3.77 -2.73 -13.64
CA GLN A 137 -4.32 -1.67 -12.79
C GLN A 137 -3.63 -1.57 -11.43
N PHE A 138 -3.28 -2.69 -10.83
CA PHE A 138 -2.57 -2.72 -9.54
C PHE A 138 -1.18 -2.05 -9.61
N PHE A 139 -0.45 -2.28 -10.70
CA PHE A 139 0.87 -1.68 -10.90
C PHE A 139 0.83 -0.20 -11.30
N VAL A 140 -0.17 0.23 -12.05
CA VAL A 140 -0.27 1.62 -12.54
C VAL A 140 -0.68 2.58 -11.43
N GLU A 141 -1.59 2.21 -10.54
CA GLU A 141 -1.97 3.07 -9.41
C GLU A 141 -0.86 3.24 -8.38
N LEU A 142 -0.06 2.21 -8.12
CA LEU A 142 1.11 2.31 -7.24
C LEU A 142 2.21 3.21 -7.84
N MET A 143 2.40 3.19 -9.16
CA MET A 143 3.42 3.97 -9.85
C MET A 143 3.02 5.44 -10.09
N GLN A 144 1.73 5.78 -10.10
CA GLN A 144 1.27 7.17 -10.28
C GLN A 144 1.26 8.00 -8.99
N LYS A 145 1.41 7.37 -7.83
CA LYS A 145 1.44 8.06 -6.52
C LYS A 145 2.81 8.06 -5.83
N MET A 146 3.83 7.47 -6.47
CA MET A 146 5.25 7.69 -6.13
C MET A 146 5.79 8.89 -6.89
#